data_9be6ac5335107bd2a03617642af0e65e
#
_entry.id   9be6ac5335107bd2a03617642af0e65e
#
_cell.length_a   1.000
_cell.length_b   1.000
_cell.length_c   1.000
_cell.angle_alpha   90.00
_cell.angle_beta   90.00
_cell.angle_gamma   90.00
#
_symmetry.space_group_name_H-M   'P 1'
#
loop_
_entity.id
_entity.type
_entity.pdbx_description
1 polymer ?
#
loop_
_entity_poly.entity_id
_entity_poly.type
_entity_poly.pdbx_seq_one_letter_code
_entity_poly.pdbx_strand_id
1 'polypeptide(L)'
;MALRILLHELQAGREIGWVDAKGVSDGVWTVMTCGVGGRLDQGGTAGELASLGCFEDKYDEMGATVAAVRALQESEGLNVGAIIAGETGALAVSVAVAVGLELGVPVVDGDYAGGRAVPEVDQGIPEFRGVPFCPMALVTRWGDVIIVKETVSLAMADRISRMMTLASYGAVGACWDLLPMKQAKRLLATGTLSKALRLGEVIREAREKGADPVAEAVRAVEGWLLFEGEITATEVADEQSYAFGIGTHELRGMGSFAGRRFKIWYKNEYHVSWLDDKPFVTSPDSMVMVDLKTGEPALSFDFFVGDQVAVVGRRAWEGFRTPEGLEVFGPRHFGFDLDYVPIENKVREFGL
;
A
#
# COMPACT_ATOMS: atom_id res chain seq x y z
N MET A 1 -10.08 10.13 -1.17
CA MET A 1 -10.85 8.92 -1.53
C MET A 1 -11.05 8.00 -0.32
N ALA A 2 -10.05 7.41 0.27
CA ALA A 2 -10.15 6.50 1.43
C ALA A 2 -11.08 7.00 2.56
N LEU A 3 -10.86 8.23 3.02
CA LEU A 3 -11.71 8.83 4.06
C LEU A 3 -13.19 8.93 3.64
N ARG A 4 -13.48 9.19 2.36
CA ARG A 4 -14.87 9.26 1.87
C ARG A 4 -15.57 7.91 1.96
N ILE A 5 -14.88 6.80 1.68
CA ILE A 5 -15.43 5.44 1.81
C ILE A 5 -15.84 5.21 3.27
N LEU A 6 -14.93 5.41 4.21
CA LEU A 6 -15.22 5.18 5.63
C LEU A 6 -16.28 6.14 6.19
N LEU A 7 -16.27 7.42 5.80
CA LEU A 7 -17.30 8.37 6.20
C LEU A 7 -18.68 8.00 5.65
N HIS A 8 -18.76 7.48 4.42
CA HIS A 8 -20.00 6.97 3.85
C HIS A 8 -20.59 5.85 4.71
N GLU A 9 -19.75 4.87 5.11
CA GLU A 9 -20.16 3.77 5.96
C GLU A 9 -20.66 4.24 7.33
N LEU A 10 -19.93 5.16 7.97
CA LEU A 10 -20.33 5.75 9.25
C LEU A 10 -21.64 6.55 9.14
N GLN A 11 -21.82 7.34 8.07
CA GLN A 11 -23.06 8.09 7.82
C GLN A 11 -24.25 7.17 7.53
N ALA A 12 -24.01 6.01 6.97
CA ALA A 12 -25.02 4.96 6.79
C ALA A 12 -25.36 4.24 8.12
N GLY A 13 -24.74 4.61 9.24
CA GLY A 13 -24.96 4.02 10.55
C GLY A 13 -24.29 2.66 10.72
N ARG A 14 -23.34 2.31 9.86
CA ARG A 14 -22.58 1.06 9.97
C ARG A 14 -21.43 1.22 10.97
N GLU A 15 -21.17 0.20 11.75
CA GLU A 15 -20.05 0.15 12.70
C GLU A 15 -18.80 -0.33 11.98
N ILE A 16 -17.74 0.48 11.98
CA ILE A 16 -16.45 0.14 11.37
C ILE A 16 -15.58 -0.55 12.40
N GLY A 17 -15.03 -1.73 12.01
CA GLY A 17 -14.14 -2.48 12.87
C GLY A 17 -13.50 -3.66 12.17
N TRP A 18 -12.64 -4.33 12.91
CA TRP A 18 -11.95 -5.55 12.49
C TRP A 18 -11.80 -6.50 13.66
N VAL A 19 -11.47 -7.73 13.38
CA VAL A 19 -11.31 -8.79 14.37
C VAL A 19 -9.87 -9.32 14.41
N ASP A 20 -9.42 -9.71 15.60
CA ASP A 20 -8.14 -10.42 15.72
C ASP A 20 -8.17 -11.71 14.89
N ALA A 21 -7.08 -12.01 14.18
CA ALA A 21 -6.94 -13.20 13.37
C ALA A 21 -7.23 -14.49 14.14
N LYS A 22 -6.93 -14.53 15.44
CA LYS A 22 -7.23 -15.68 16.32
C LYS A 22 -8.72 -15.88 16.54
N GLY A 23 -9.52 -14.83 16.41
CA GLY A 23 -10.98 -14.89 16.56
C GLY A 23 -11.70 -15.52 15.36
N VAL A 24 -11.02 -15.67 14.22
CA VAL A 24 -11.60 -16.31 13.03
C VAL A 24 -11.24 -17.79 12.99
N SER A 25 -12.24 -18.66 12.78
CA SER A 25 -12.04 -20.12 12.75
C SER A 25 -11.16 -20.57 11.58
N ASP A 26 -10.32 -21.56 11.79
CA ASP A 26 -9.31 -22.05 10.82
C ASP A 26 -9.87 -22.52 9.49
N GLY A 27 -11.11 -23.01 9.47
CA GLY A 27 -11.80 -23.49 8.26
C GLY A 27 -12.49 -22.40 7.45
N VAL A 28 -12.53 -21.16 7.91
CA VAL A 28 -13.12 -20.03 7.18
C VAL A 28 -12.24 -19.68 5.99
N TRP A 29 -12.83 -19.57 4.80
CA TRP A 29 -12.13 -19.08 3.63
C TRP A 29 -11.99 -17.56 3.70
N THR A 30 -10.79 -17.09 3.49
CA THR A 30 -10.47 -15.67 3.41
C THR A 30 -10.10 -15.30 1.99
N VAL A 31 -10.27 -14.05 1.64
CA VAL A 31 -9.76 -13.47 0.40
C VAL A 31 -9.07 -12.15 0.69
N MET A 32 -7.98 -11.91 0.02
CA MET A 32 -7.33 -10.61 0.03
C MET A 32 -8.06 -9.68 -0.94
N THR A 33 -8.27 -8.44 -0.53
CA THR A 33 -8.86 -7.40 -1.38
C THR A 33 -7.90 -6.24 -1.55
N CYS A 34 -7.83 -5.73 -2.78
CA CYS A 34 -7.02 -4.58 -3.15
C CYS A 34 -7.66 -3.85 -4.34
N GLY A 35 -7.31 -2.58 -4.52
CA GLY A 35 -7.47 -1.90 -5.80
C GLY A 35 -6.14 -1.98 -6.56
N VAL A 36 -6.14 -2.45 -7.79
CA VAL A 36 -5.00 -2.28 -8.68
C VAL A 36 -5.24 -1.02 -9.48
N GLY A 37 -4.36 -0.02 -9.34
CA GLY A 37 -4.57 1.30 -9.91
C GLY A 37 -3.50 1.73 -10.90
N GLY A 38 -3.97 2.46 -11.95
CA GLY A 38 -3.19 3.42 -12.70
C GLY A 38 -3.62 4.83 -12.30
N ARG A 39 -3.03 5.88 -12.92
CA ARG A 39 -3.43 7.27 -12.66
C ARG A 39 -4.87 7.49 -13.08
N LEU A 40 -5.70 7.92 -12.14
CA LEU A 40 -7.14 8.15 -12.34
C LEU A 40 -7.44 9.32 -13.30
N ASP A 41 -6.48 10.19 -13.55
CA ASP A 41 -6.58 11.34 -14.45
C ASP A 41 -6.44 11.01 -15.93
N GLN A 42 -6.19 9.75 -16.27
CA GLN A 42 -6.03 9.28 -17.65
C GLN A 42 -7.32 8.67 -18.23
N GLY A 43 -8.46 9.14 -17.75
CA GLY A 43 -9.75 8.75 -18.31
C GLY A 43 -9.76 8.90 -19.82
N GLY A 44 -10.27 7.90 -20.54
CA GLY A 44 -10.48 8.00 -21.99
C GLY A 44 -11.36 9.19 -22.35
N THR A 45 -11.17 9.78 -23.52
CA THR A 45 -12.09 10.82 -24.00
C THR A 45 -13.51 10.30 -24.05
N ALA A 46 -14.51 11.19 -23.93
CA ALA A 46 -15.91 10.79 -24.03
C ALA A 46 -16.24 10.03 -25.34
N GLY A 47 -15.53 10.37 -26.45
CA GLY A 47 -15.69 9.69 -27.72
C GLY A 47 -15.11 8.26 -27.71
N GLU A 48 -13.95 8.05 -27.10
CA GLU A 48 -13.36 6.73 -26.92
C GLU A 48 -14.21 5.84 -26.04
N LEU A 49 -14.63 6.34 -24.87
CA LEU A 49 -15.50 5.60 -23.95
C LEU A 49 -16.82 5.21 -24.62
N ALA A 50 -17.47 6.14 -25.35
CA ALA A 50 -18.68 5.84 -26.09
C ALA A 50 -18.46 4.77 -27.17
N SER A 51 -17.31 4.79 -27.85
CA SER A 51 -16.98 3.77 -28.89
C SER A 51 -16.81 2.36 -28.30
N LEU A 52 -16.47 2.27 -27.01
CA LEU A 52 -16.32 1.02 -26.25
C LEU A 52 -17.62 0.61 -25.53
N GLY A 53 -18.68 1.43 -25.59
CA GLY A 53 -19.93 1.18 -24.85
C GLY A 53 -19.87 1.56 -23.39
N CYS A 54 -18.85 2.29 -22.97
CA CYS A 54 -18.62 2.73 -21.59
C CYS A 54 -19.33 4.07 -21.34
N PHE A 55 -20.63 4.04 -21.13
CA PHE A 55 -21.44 5.26 -20.99
C PHE A 55 -21.62 5.74 -19.55
N GLU A 56 -21.76 4.80 -18.62
CA GLU A 56 -21.98 5.07 -17.20
C GLU A 56 -21.20 4.08 -16.34
N ASP A 57 -20.68 4.55 -15.22
CA ASP A 57 -20.02 3.70 -14.25
C ASP A 57 -21.08 2.83 -13.55
N LYS A 58 -20.91 1.52 -13.62
CA LYS A 58 -21.76 0.56 -12.90
C LYS A 58 -21.34 0.43 -11.44
N TYR A 59 -20.05 0.60 -11.19
CA TYR A 59 -19.44 0.46 -9.87
C TYR A 59 -18.54 1.65 -9.56
N ASP A 60 -18.51 2.04 -8.30
CA ASP A 60 -17.36 2.72 -7.70
C ASP A 60 -16.26 1.68 -7.36
N GLU A 61 -15.15 2.14 -6.80
CA GLU A 61 -14.02 1.25 -6.46
C GLU A 61 -14.40 0.15 -5.46
N MET A 62 -15.23 0.46 -4.49
CA MET A 62 -15.74 -0.51 -3.52
C MET A 62 -16.64 -1.54 -4.21
N GLY A 63 -17.62 -1.07 -4.96
CA GLY A 63 -18.56 -1.94 -5.69
C GLY A 63 -17.87 -2.86 -6.68
N ALA A 64 -16.83 -2.38 -7.37
CA ALA A 64 -16.01 -3.19 -8.26
C ALA A 64 -15.27 -4.31 -7.48
N THR A 65 -14.73 -3.99 -6.30
CA THR A 65 -14.05 -5.00 -5.47
C THR A 65 -15.03 -6.02 -4.89
N VAL A 66 -16.21 -5.58 -4.43
CA VAL A 66 -17.30 -6.51 -4.02
C VAL A 66 -17.67 -7.45 -5.16
N ALA A 67 -17.82 -6.91 -6.38
CA ALA A 67 -18.13 -7.72 -7.56
C ALA A 67 -17.01 -8.71 -7.88
N ALA A 68 -15.73 -8.31 -7.70
CA ALA A 68 -14.58 -9.21 -7.88
C ALA A 68 -14.62 -10.38 -6.88
N VAL A 69 -14.89 -10.12 -5.60
CA VAL A 69 -15.03 -11.20 -4.59
C VAL A 69 -16.17 -12.12 -4.93
N ARG A 70 -17.33 -11.61 -5.31
CA ARG A 70 -18.48 -12.43 -5.72
C ARG A 70 -18.16 -13.29 -6.95
N ALA A 71 -17.51 -12.73 -7.95
CA ALA A 71 -17.11 -13.45 -9.15
C ALA A 71 -16.09 -14.55 -8.85
N LEU A 72 -15.14 -14.30 -7.93
CA LEU A 72 -14.18 -15.31 -7.50
C LEU A 72 -14.86 -16.44 -6.73
N GLN A 73 -15.78 -16.13 -5.81
CA GLN A 73 -16.59 -17.12 -5.08
C GLN A 73 -17.38 -18.03 -6.04
N GLU A 74 -18.04 -17.44 -7.03
CA GLU A 74 -18.80 -18.18 -8.04
C GLU A 74 -17.90 -19.08 -8.87
N SER A 75 -16.74 -18.54 -9.32
CA SER A 75 -15.76 -19.28 -10.12
C SER A 75 -15.19 -20.51 -9.41
N GLU A 76 -14.95 -20.39 -8.11
CA GLU A 76 -14.31 -21.45 -7.30
C GLU A 76 -15.32 -22.31 -6.52
N GLY A 77 -16.58 -21.93 -6.50
CA GLY A 77 -17.61 -22.64 -5.74
C GLY A 77 -17.42 -22.57 -4.23
N LEU A 78 -16.84 -21.50 -3.72
CA LEU A 78 -16.49 -21.27 -2.32
C LEU A 78 -17.19 -20.04 -1.75
N ASN A 79 -17.40 -20.01 -0.44
CA ASN A 79 -17.90 -18.84 0.27
C ASN A 79 -16.78 -18.20 1.09
N VAL A 80 -16.50 -16.93 0.83
CA VAL A 80 -15.60 -16.13 1.64
C VAL A 80 -16.31 -15.75 2.94
N GLY A 81 -15.66 -16.01 4.06
CA GLY A 81 -16.18 -15.73 5.39
C GLY A 81 -15.36 -14.69 6.16
N ALA A 82 -14.27 -14.18 5.59
CA ALA A 82 -13.54 -13.04 6.14
C ALA A 82 -12.67 -12.33 5.05
N ILE A 83 -12.46 -11.03 5.22
CA ILE A 83 -11.65 -10.22 4.31
C ILE A 83 -10.31 -9.90 4.96
N ILE A 84 -9.24 -9.92 4.16
CA ILE A 84 -7.90 -9.45 4.54
C ILE A 84 -7.53 -8.28 3.63
N ALA A 85 -7.06 -7.17 4.20
CA ALA A 85 -6.48 -6.10 3.39
C ALA A 85 -5.17 -6.58 2.77
N GLY A 86 -4.94 -6.33 1.50
CA GLY A 86 -3.68 -6.71 0.84
C GLY A 86 -2.48 -5.99 1.44
N GLU A 87 -2.71 -4.75 1.86
CA GLU A 87 -1.70 -3.86 2.40
C GLU A 87 -2.30 -2.88 3.42
N THR A 88 -1.46 -2.24 4.24
CA THR A 88 -1.89 -1.15 5.13
C THR A 88 -1.77 0.21 4.44
N GLY A 89 -2.20 0.31 3.19
CA GLY A 89 -2.46 1.56 2.49
C GLY A 89 -3.84 2.11 2.87
N ALA A 90 -3.98 3.43 2.97
CA ALA A 90 -5.25 4.05 3.40
C ALA A 90 -6.44 3.63 2.52
N LEU A 91 -6.24 3.54 1.21
CA LEU A 91 -7.29 3.10 0.28
C LEU A 91 -7.58 1.60 0.43
N ALA A 92 -6.55 0.76 0.47
CA ALA A 92 -6.70 -0.69 0.58
C ALA A 92 -7.45 -1.10 1.86
N VAL A 93 -7.11 -0.50 3.01
CA VAL A 93 -7.82 -0.74 4.27
C VAL A 93 -9.28 -0.27 4.19
N SER A 94 -9.52 0.93 3.63
CA SER A 94 -10.89 1.46 3.51
C SER A 94 -11.77 0.60 2.62
N VAL A 95 -11.23 0.11 1.49
CA VAL A 95 -11.91 -0.82 0.59
C VAL A 95 -12.18 -2.16 1.28
N ALA A 96 -11.18 -2.74 1.97
CA ALA A 96 -11.36 -4.00 2.69
C ALA A 96 -12.48 -3.91 3.74
N VAL A 97 -12.52 -2.83 4.51
CA VAL A 97 -13.57 -2.57 5.51
C VAL A 97 -14.95 -2.46 4.84
N ALA A 98 -15.07 -1.67 3.80
CA ALA A 98 -16.33 -1.49 3.10
C ALA A 98 -16.82 -2.78 2.41
N VAL A 99 -15.92 -3.56 1.82
CA VAL A 99 -16.21 -4.89 1.25
C VAL A 99 -16.69 -5.86 2.32
N GLY A 100 -16.03 -5.89 3.48
CA GLY A 100 -16.44 -6.71 4.62
C GLY A 100 -17.86 -6.36 5.09
N LEU A 101 -18.17 -5.06 5.23
CA LEU A 101 -19.49 -4.56 5.60
C LEU A 101 -20.57 -4.93 4.58
N GLU A 102 -20.27 -4.78 3.29
CA GLU A 102 -21.21 -5.07 2.20
C GLU A 102 -21.49 -6.58 2.06
N LEU A 103 -20.49 -7.42 2.33
CA LEU A 103 -20.63 -8.87 2.30
C LEU A 103 -21.14 -9.46 3.63
N GLY A 104 -21.20 -8.66 4.70
CA GLY A 104 -21.60 -9.11 6.03
C GLY A 104 -20.58 -10.06 6.68
N VAL A 105 -19.28 -9.89 6.36
CA VAL A 105 -18.19 -10.71 6.90
C VAL A 105 -17.15 -9.86 7.59
N PRO A 106 -16.44 -10.36 8.62
CA PRO A 106 -15.44 -9.59 9.34
C PRO A 106 -14.21 -9.31 8.48
N VAL A 107 -13.58 -8.16 8.75
CA VAL A 107 -12.22 -7.85 8.30
C VAL A 107 -11.23 -8.32 9.36
N VAL A 108 -10.13 -8.92 8.95
CA VAL A 108 -9.09 -9.39 9.88
C VAL A 108 -8.10 -8.26 10.16
N ASP A 109 -7.71 -8.10 11.44
CA ASP A 109 -6.66 -7.16 11.85
C ASP A 109 -5.29 -7.67 11.42
N GLY A 110 -4.91 -7.34 10.20
CA GLY A 110 -3.66 -7.74 9.58
C GLY A 110 -3.68 -7.55 8.07
N ASP A 111 -2.51 -7.67 7.46
CA ASP A 111 -2.31 -7.57 6.02
C ASP A 111 -1.21 -8.51 5.53
N TYR A 112 -1.04 -8.58 4.20
CA TYR A 112 0.00 -9.38 3.55
C TYR A 112 1.23 -8.55 3.10
N ALA A 113 1.32 -7.28 3.49
CA ALA A 113 2.43 -6.40 3.13
C ALA A 113 3.27 -5.93 4.34
N GLY A 114 3.06 -6.53 5.53
CA GLY A 114 3.86 -6.22 6.72
C GLY A 114 3.58 -4.85 7.33
N GLY A 115 2.35 -4.33 7.20
CA GLY A 115 1.95 -3.03 7.74
C GLY A 115 2.46 -1.84 6.91
N ARG A 116 2.57 -2.00 5.61
CA ARG A 116 2.95 -0.97 4.63
C ARG A 116 2.15 -1.13 3.35
N ALA A 117 2.32 -0.23 2.40
CA ALA A 117 1.91 -0.44 1.02
C ALA A 117 3.07 -1.03 0.19
N VAL A 118 2.74 -1.68 -0.92
CA VAL A 118 3.69 -2.29 -1.84
C VAL A 118 3.32 -1.93 -3.30
N PRO A 119 4.31 -1.62 -4.16
CA PRO A 119 4.03 -1.16 -5.52
C PRO A 119 3.62 -2.29 -6.48
N GLU A 120 3.92 -3.54 -6.20
CA GLU A 120 3.73 -4.68 -7.09
C GLU A 120 2.94 -5.79 -6.41
N VAL A 121 2.07 -6.45 -7.18
CA VAL A 121 1.18 -7.48 -6.63
C VAL A 121 1.92 -8.75 -6.21
N ASP A 122 3.13 -8.99 -6.70
CA ASP A 122 3.97 -10.13 -6.36
C ASP A 122 4.82 -9.91 -5.10
N GLN A 123 4.71 -8.76 -4.46
CA GLN A 123 5.43 -8.42 -3.23
C GLN A 123 4.66 -8.74 -1.95
N GLY A 124 3.49 -9.37 -2.06
CA GLY A 124 2.76 -9.87 -0.93
C GLY A 124 3.46 -11.03 -0.22
N ILE A 125 3.24 -11.15 1.09
CA ILE A 125 3.82 -12.22 1.89
C ILE A 125 3.43 -13.62 1.38
N PRO A 126 2.20 -13.89 0.95
CA PRO A 126 1.83 -15.18 0.38
C PRO A 126 2.68 -15.53 -0.84
N GLU A 127 2.90 -14.59 -1.76
CA GLU A 127 3.54 -14.79 -3.04
C GLU A 127 4.99 -15.25 -2.87
N PHE A 128 5.80 -14.51 -2.12
CA PHE A 128 7.19 -14.91 -1.92
C PHE A 128 7.37 -16.09 -0.95
N ARG A 129 6.30 -16.52 -0.28
CA ARG A 129 6.23 -17.78 0.48
C ARG A 129 5.71 -18.94 -0.34
N GLY A 130 5.57 -18.77 -1.65
CA GLY A 130 5.20 -19.82 -2.59
C GLY A 130 3.72 -20.18 -2.61
N VAL A 131 2.84 -19.30 -2.12
CA VAL A 131 1.39 -19.46 -2.30
C VAL A 131 1.04 -19.12 -3.75
N PRO A 132 0.26 -19.96 -4.45
CA PRO A 132 -0.21 -19.63 -5.78
C PRO A 132 -1.03 -18.34 -5.79
N PHE A 133 -0.64 -17.38 -6.61
CA PHE A 133 -1.34 -16.11 -6.77
C PHE A 133 -2.73 -16.25 -7.38
N CYS A 134 -2.86 -17.15 -8.35
CA CYS A 134 -4.14 -17.45 -9.00
C CYS A 134 -4.94 -18.51 -8.24
N PRO A 135 -6.27 -18.45 -8.30
CA PRO A 135 -7.08 -17.59 -9.14
C PRO A 135 -7.19 -16.15 -8.63
N MET A 136 -7.26 -15.19 -9.58
CA MET A 136 -7.43 -13.77 -9.32
C MET A 136 -8.69 -13.27 -10.05
N ALA A 137 -9.47 -12.40 -9.41
CA ALA A 137 -10.58 -11.70 -10.06
C ALA A 137 -10.29 -10.21 -10.14
N LEU A 138 -10.60 -9.62 -11.30
CA LEU A 138 -10.52 -8.19 -11.59
C LEU A 138 -11.86 -7.72 -12.13
N VAL A 139 -12.36 -6.58 -11.66
CA VAL A 139 -13.60 -6.00 -12.16
C VAL A 139 -13.40 -4.52 -12.46
N THR A 140 -13.81 -4.09 -13.65
CA THR A 140 -13.76 -2.69 -14.05
C THR A 140 -14.95 -1.91 -13.46
N ARG A 141 -14.84 -0.58 -13.44
CA ARG A 141 -15.96 0.28 -13.03
C ARG A 141 -17.20 0.10 -13.90
N TRP A 142 -17.05 -0.33 -15.15
CA TRP A 142 -18.18 -0.59 -16.06
C TRP A 142 -18.80 -1.97 -15.88
N GLY A 143 -18.16 -2.86 -15.12
CA GLY A 143 -18.66 -4.19 -14.79
C GLY A 143 -18.12 -5.31 -15.65
N ASP A 144 -17.01 -5.09 -16.37
CA ASP A 144 -16.29 -6.20 -17.00
C ASP A 144 -15.65 -7.05 -15.92
N VAL A 145 -15.85 -8.35 -15.99
CA VAL A 145 -15.33 -9.32 -15.04
C VAL A 145 -14.26 -10.18 -15.68
N ILE A 146 -13.08 -10.21 -15.09
CA ILE A 146 -11.93 -10.96 -15.57
C ILE A 146 -11.50 -11.92 -14.47
N ILE A 147 -11.51 -13.23 -14.76
CA ILE A 147 -10.94 -14.25 -13.89
C ILE A 147 -9.68 -14.79 -14.52
N VAL A 148 -8.56 -14.61 -13.84
CA VAL A 148 -7.27 -15.19 -14.23
C VAL A 148 -7.09 -16.48 -13.44
N LYS A 149 -7.24 -17.62 -14.10
CA LYS A 149 -7.16 -18.96 -13.48
C LYS A 149 -5.74 -19.38 -13.20
N GLU A 150 -4.83 -19.09 -14.13
CA GLU A 150 -3.43 -19.50 -14.06
C GLU A 150 -2.54 -18.45 -14.74
N THR A 151 -1.32 -18.31 -14.26
CA THR A 151 -0.26 -17.52 -14.90
C THR A 151 1.05 -18.29 -14.86
N VAL A 152 1.94 -18.00 -15.79
CA VAL A 152 3.27 -18.65 -15.88
C VAL A 152 4.23 -18.16 -14.78
N SER A 153 3.97 -16.99 -14.21
CA SER A 153 4.78 -16.37 -13.16
C SER A 153 4.03 -15.25 -12.45
N LEU A 154 4.50 -14.88 -11.27
CA LEU A 154 4.00 -13.71 -10.51
C LEU A 154 4.17 -12.41 -11.31
N ALA A 155 5.32 -12.20 -11.95
CA ALA A 155 5.55 -11.03 -12.81
C ALA A 155 4.56 -10.93 -13.97
N MET A 156 4.09 -12.06 -14.53
CA MET A 156 3.04 -12.06 -15.53
C MET A 156 1.68 -11.73 -14.93
N ALA A 157 1.40 -12.19 -13.72
CA ALA A 157 0.17 -11.83 -13.00
C ALA A 157 0.10 -10.33 -12.71
N ASP A 158 1.20 -9.72 -12.23
CA ASP A 158 1.31 -8.27 -12.06
C ASP A 158 1.08 -7.54 -13.40
N ARG A 159 1.77 -7.96 -14.45
CA ARG A 159 1.62 -7.36 -15.77
C ARG A 159 0.18 -7.43 -16.30
N ILE A 160 -0.50 -8.56 -16.13
CA ILE A 160 -1.91 -8.73 -16.56
C ILE A 160 -2.79 -7.73 -15.78
N SER A 161 -2.65 -7.67 -14.45
CA SER A 161 -3.46 -6.77 -13.62
C SER A 161 -3.27 -5.31 -14.02
N ARG A 162 -2.03 -4.88 -14.29
CA ARG A 162 -1.72 -3.52 -14.75
C ARG A 162 -2.24 -3.22 -16.15
N MET A 163 -2.15 -4.17 -17.08
CA MET A 163 -2.76 -3.99 -18.41
C MET A 163 -4.27 -3.82 -18.32
N MET A 164 -4.93 -4.47 -17.36
CA MET A 164 -6.36 -4.26 -17.12
C MET A 164 -6.66 -2.86 -16.59
N THR A 165 -5.79 -2.26 -15.76
CA THR A 165 -5.97 -0.87 -15.32
C THR A 165 -5.84 0.12 -16.48
N LEU A 166 -4.92 -0.13 -17.40
CA LEU A 166 -4.78 0.69 -18.61
C LEU A 166 -5.98 0.52 -19.54
N ALA A 167 -6.42 -0.72 -19.76
CA ALA A 167 -7.61 -1.02 -20.59
C ALA A 167 -8.89 -0.41 -20.02
N SER A 168 -8.98 -0.24 -18.71
CA SER A 168 -10.12 0.36 -18.01
C SER A 168 -9.96 1.85 -17.71
N TYR A 169 -8.94 2.50 -18.24
CA TYR A 169 -8.67 3.92 -18.01
C TYR A 169 -8.63 4.31 -16.51
N GLY A 170 -8.03 3.49 -15.67
CA GLY A 170 -7.93 3.82 -14.25
C GLY A 170 -7.68 2.63 -13.34
N ALA A 171 -8.44 2.52 -12.27
CA ALA A 171 -8.34 1.43 -11.31
C ALA A 171 -9.33 0.31 -11.61
N VAL A 172 -9.01 -0.90 -11.16
CA VAL A 172 -9.91 -2.06 -11.12
C VAL A 172 -10.05 -2.55 -9.68
N GLY A 173 -11.23 -3.00 -9.30
CA GLY A 173 -11.42 -3.76 -8.07
C GLY A 173 -10.82 -5.16 -8.25
N ALA A 174 -10.03 -5.60 -7.28
CA ALA A 174 -9.28 -6.84 -7.39
C ALA A 174 -9.34 -7.67 -6.12
N CYS A 175 -9.28 -9.00 -6.27
CA CYS A 175 -9.08 -9.92 -5.16
C CYS A 175 -8.34 -11.18 -5.61
N TRP A 176 -7.51 -11.71 -4.70
CA TRP A 176 -6.77 -12.96 -4.85
C TRP A 176 -6.43 -13.54 -3.48
N ASP A 177 -5.47 -14.47 -3.34
CA ASP A 177 -5.15 -15.14 -2.07
C ASP A 177 -6.40 -15.73 -1.39
N LEU A 178 -7.14 -16.54 -2.15
CA LEU A 178 -8.27 -17.27 -1.62
C LEU A 178 -7.76 -18.44 -0.77
N LEU A 179 -7.62 -18.22 0.54
CA LEU A 179 -6.96 -19.13 1.48
C LEU A 179 -7.84 -19.49 2.66
N PRO A 180 -7.76 -20.75 3.17
CA PRO A 180 -8.33 -21.05 4.48
C PRO A 180 -7.62 -20.24 5.57
N MET A 181 -8.34 -19.77 6.57
CA MET A 181 -7.80 -18.94 7.66
C MET A 181 -6.62 -19.59 8.38
N LYS A 182 -6.61 -20.92 8.47
CA LYS A 182 -5.48 -21.69 9.01
C LYS A 182 -4.17 -21.41 8.28
N GLN A 183 -4.22 -21.24 6.95
CA GLN A 183 -3.05 -20.89 6.14
C GLN A 183 -2.75 -19.39 6.23
N ALA A 184 -3.78 -18.56 6.12
CA ALA A 184 -3.65 -17.10 6.23
C ALA A 184 -2.96 -16.68 7.53
N LYS A 185 -3.30 -17.27 8.69
CA LYS A 185 -2.68 -17.00 9.99
C LYS A 185 -1.15 -17.18 10.03
N ARG A 186 -0.59 -18.00 9.14
CA ARG A 186 0.86 -18.26 9.08
C ARG A 186 1.62 -17.23 8.25
N LEU A 187 0.90 -16.49 7.42
CA LEU A 187 1.43 -15.54 6.45
C LEU A 187 1.18 -14.09 6.87
N LEU A 188 0.11 -13.89 7.65
CA LEU A 188 -0.41 -12.58 8.00
C LEU A 188 0.53 -11.81 8.93
N ALA A 189 0.81 -10.57 8.59
CA ALA A 189 1.33 -9.60 9.54
C ALA A 189 0.15 -9.09 10.39
N THR A 190 0.06 -9.53 11.64
CA THR A 190 -1.09 -9.29 12.52
C THR A 190 -1.03 -7.94 13.22
N GLY A 191 -2.21 -7.35 13.52
CA GLY A 191 -2.35 -6.12 14.29
C GLY A 191 -1.97 -4.85 13.52
N THR A 192 -1.85 -4.92 12.20
CA THR A 192 -1.35 -3.79 11.39
C THR A 192 -2.40 -2.70 11.22
N LEU A 193 -3.69 -3.06 11.14
CA LEU A 193 -4.78 -2.09 11.06
C LEU A 193 -4.93 -1.33 12.37
N SER A 194 -4.91 -2.03 13.51
CA SER A 194 -4.93 -1.42 14.84
C SER A 194 -3.73 -0.52 15.08
N LYS A 195 -2.53 -0.91 14.64
CA LYS A 195 -1.33 -0.06 14.74
C LYS A 195 -1.45 1.20 13.88
N ALA A 196 -1.98 1.10 12.67
CA ALA A 196 -2.19 2.24 11.78
C ALA A 196 -3.21 3.23 12.37
N LEU A 197 -4.33 2.72 12.94
CA LEU A 197 -5.31 3.55 13.64
C LEU A 197 -4.65 4.28 14.81
N ARG A 198 -3.91 3.55 15.67
CA ARG A 198 -3.22 4.13 16.83
C ARG A 198 -2.21 5.20 16.45
N LEU A 199 -1.46 5.00 15.36
CA LEU A 199 -0.54 6.00 14.82
C LEU A 199 -1.28 7.30 14.44
N GLY A 200 -2.39 7.17 13.73
CA GLY A 200 -3.22 8.32 13.36
C GLY A 200 -3.77 9.08 14.58
N GLU A 201 -4.17 8.35 15.63
CA GLU A 201 -4.58 8.95 16.91
C GLU A 201 -3.46 9.73 17.57
N VAL A 202 -2.26 9.13 17.66
CA VAL A 202 -1.08 9.76 18.28
C VAL A 202 -0.71 11.06 17.58
N ILE A 203 -0.68 11.08 16.23
CA ILE A 203 -0.37 12.28 15.45
C ILE A 203 -1.43 13.36 15.71
N ARG A 204 -2.71 13.01 15.71
CA ARG A 204 -3.80 13.96 15.96
C ARG A 204 -3.74 14.51 17.39
N GLU A 205 -3.57 13.65 18.39
CA GLU A 205 -3.42 14.05 19.78
C GLU A 205 -2.23 14.98 20.01
N ALA A 206 -1.09 14.71 19.35
CA ALA A 206 0.09 15.57 19.42
C ALA A 206 -0.23 16.98 18.93
N ARG A 207 -0.90 17.11 17.79
CA ARG A 207 -1.33 18.43 17.27
C ARG A 207 -2.28 19.16 18.20
N GLU A 208 -3.29 18.46 18.74
CA GLU A 208 -4.25 19.04 19.68
C GLU A 208 -3.61 19.54 20.96
N LYS A 209 -2.55 18.88 21.43
CA LYS A 209 -1.79 19.22 22.63
C LYS A 209 -0.65 20.22 22.37
N GLY A 210 -0.41 20.60 21.11
CA GLY A 210 0.73 21.45 20.72
C GLY A 210 2.11 20.76 20.89
N ALA A 211 2.13 19.44 20.92
CA ALA A 211 3.36 18.64 20.89
C ALA A 211 3.86 18.47 19.45
N ASP A 212 5.10 18.02 19.31
CA ASP A 212 5.69 17.71 18.00
C ASP A 212 5.10 16.42 17.42
N PRO A 213 4.27 16.49 16.35
CA PRO A 213 3.59 15.32 15.80
C PRO A 213 4.55 14.35 15.09
N VAL A 214 5.68 14.86 14.55
CA VAL A 214 6.70 14.02 13.90
C VAL A 214 7.43 13.19 14.96
N ALA A 215 7.87 13.83 16.05
CA ALA A 215 8.54 13.13 17.14
C ALA A 215 7.64 12.07 17.80
N GLU A 216 6.34 12.37 17.96
CA GLU A 216 5.36 11.39 18.49
C GLU A 216 5.12 10.23 17.50
N ALA A 217 5.04 10.52 16.19
CA ALA A 217 4.94 9.50 15.16
C ALA A 217 6.14 8.56 15.17
N VAL A 218 7.36 9.11 15.22
CA VAL A 218 8.61 8.33 15.31
C VAL A 218 8.59 7.39 16.51
N ARG A 219 8.18 7.89 17.69
CA ARG A 219 8.04 7.06 18.89
C ARG A 219 6.99 5.96 18.74
N ALA A 220 5.83 6.29 18.17
CA ALA A 220 4.74 5.35 17.99
C ALA A 220 5.06 4.19 17.05
N VAL A 221 5.89 4.43 16.02
CA VAL A 221 6.34 3.38 15.09
C VAL A 221 7.64 2.69 15.52
N GLU A 222 8.19 3.05 16.69
CA GLU A 222 9.50 2.58 17.15
C GLU A 222 10.59 2.77 16.08
N GLY A 223 10.53 3.92 15.40
CA GLY A 223 11.34 4.24 14.24
C GLY A 223 12.40 5.29 14.50
N TRP A 224 12.85 5.91 13.44
CA TRP A 224 13.89 6.95 13.43
C TRP A 224 13.47 8.13 12.60
N LEU A 225 13.84 9.33 13.04
CA LEU A 225 13.86 10.50 12.20
C LEU A 225 15.12 10.43 11.33
N LEU A 226 14.92 10.19 10.04
CA LEU A 226 16.02 10.03 9.09
C LEU A 226 16.53 11.35 8.53
N PHE A 227 15.62 12.33 8.36
CA PHE A 227 15.94 13.65 7.82
C PHE A 227 14.80 14.64 8.08
N GLU A 228 15.17 15.91 8.18
CA GLU A 228 14.28 17.08 8.11
C GLU A 228 14.82 18.05 7.06
N GLY A 229 13.97 18.51 6.16
CA GLY A 229 14.42 19.40 5.12
C GLY A 229 13.31 19.99 4.26
N GLU A 230 13.74 20.86 3.37
CA GLU A 230 12.93 21.47 2.31
C GLU A 230 13.20 20.74 0.98
N ILE A 231 12.16 20.39 0.25
CA ILE A 231 12.28 19.80 -1.08
C ILE A 231 12.82 20.85 -2.05
N THR A 232 13.94 20.56 -2.70
CA THR A 232 14.61 21.45 -3.64
C THR A 232 14.44 21.02 -5.09
N ALA A 233 14.18 19.75 -5.35
CA ALA A 233 13.89 19.23 -6.67
C ALA A 233 12.96 18.01 -6.58
N THR A 234 12.13 17.81 -7.61
CA THR A 234 11.30 16.65 -7.82
C THR A 234 11.40 16.23 -9.28
N GLU A 235 11.76 14.99 -9.51
CA GLU A 235 11.75 14.36 -10.84
C GLU A 235 10.69 13.26 -10.83
N VAL A 236 9.82 13.23 -11.84
CA VAL A 236 8.77 12.22 -12.00
C VAL A 236 8.97 11.54 -13.35
N ALA A 237 9.14 10.24 -13.35
CA ALA A 237 9.08 9.43 -14.55
C ALA A 237 7.60 9.13 -14.86
N ASP A 238 7.22 9.32 -16.13
CA ASP A 238 5.83 9.07 -16.56
C ASP A 238 5.63 7.58 -16.85
N GLU A 239 5.31 6.83 -15.80
CA GLU A 239 4.85 5.44 -15.93
C GLU A 239 3.37 5.34 -15.58
N GLN A 240 2.56 5.20 -16.62
CA GLN A 240 1.09 5.24 -16.56
C GLN A 240 0.46 4.12 -15.72
N SER A 241 1.20 3.04 -15.46
CA SER A 241 0.68 1.87 -14.74
C SER A 241 0.84 1.93 -13.21
N TYR A 242 1.49 2.97 -12.68
CA TYR A 242 1.66 3.19 -11.25
C TYR A 242 0.87 4.40 -10.78
N ALA A 243 -0.08 4.21 -9.86
CA ALA A 243 -1.01 5.24 -9.43
C ALA A 243 -0.31 6.47 -8.82
N PHE A 244 0.79 6.24 -8.09
CA PHE A 244 1.54 7.29 -7.40
C PHE A 244 2.89 7.61 -8.06
N GLY A 245 3.11 7.08 -9.29
CA GLY A 245 4.26 7.38 -10.13
C GLY A 245 5.57 6.74 -9.68
N ILE A 246 6.60 7.02 -10.47
CA ILE A 246 8.01 6.70 -10.16
C ILE A 246 8.78 8.01 -10.21
N GLY A 247 9.66 8.25 -9.23
CA GLY A 247 10.38 9.50 -9.22
C GLY A 247 11.41 9.62 -8.11
N THR A 248 11.89 10.85 -7.94
CA THR A 248 12.91 11.19 -6.97
C THR A 248 12.62 12.55 -6.37
N HIS A 249 12.82 12.70 -5.07
CA HIS A 249 12.87 14.00 -4.39
C HIS A 249 14.28 14.25 -3.88
N GLU A 250 14.75 15.50 -4.00
CA GLU A 250 15.97 15.99 -3.39
C GLU A 250 15.62 17.03 -2.34
N LEU A 251 16.25 16.92 -1.17
CA LEU A 251 15.98 17.75 -0.01
C LEU A 251 17.25 18.41 0.49
N ARG A 252 17.13 19.68 0.90
CA ARG A 252 18.14 20.42 1.64
C ARG A 252 17.79 20.39 3.12
N GLY A 253 18.75 19.95 3.95
CA GLY A 253 18.56 19.81 5.38
C GLY A 253 18.24 21.08 6.13
N MET A 254 17.39 20.95 7.14
CA MET A 254 16.97 21.97 8.10
C MET A 254 17.28 21.52 9.53
N GLY A 255 17.19 22.44 10.50
CA GLY A 255 17.38 22.11 11.92
C GLY A 255 18.70 21.38 12.18
N SER A 256 18.65 20.22 12.79
CA SER A 256 19.81 19.37 13.09
C SER A 256 20.49 18.80 11.83
N PHE A 257 19.81 18.82 10.69
CA PHE A 257 20.32 18.39 9.38
C PHE A 257 20.83 19.54 8.50
N ALA A 258 20.93 20.76 9.02
CA ALA A 258 21.42 21.92 8.25
C ALA A 258 22.78 21.63 7.60
N GLY A 259 22.91 21.97 6.31
CA GLY A 259 24.11 21.72 5.51
C GLY A 259 24.22 20.33 4.90
N ARG A 260 23.31 19.41 5.22
CA ARG A 260 23.24 18.07 4.62
C ARG A 260 22.26 18.03 3.44
N ARG A 261 22.39 17.02 2.60
CA ARG A 261 21.52 16.75 1.45
C ARG A 261 20.93 15.36 1.58
N PHE A 262 19.66 15.22 1.22
CA PHE A 262 18.97 13.94 1.18
C PHE A 262 18.33 13.74 -0.18
N LYS A 263 18.40 12.54 -0.69
CA LYS A 263 17.74 12.12 -1.92
C LYS A 263 16.93 10.86 -1.64
N ILE A 264 15.72 10.76 -2.19
CA ILE A 264 14.87 9.60 -2.00
C ILE A 264 14.16 9.25 -3.30
N TRP A 265 14.28 7.99 -3.69
CA TRP A 265 13.61 7.44 -4.87
C TRP A 265 12.37 6.67 -4.44
N TYR A 266 11.30 6.81 -5.25
CA TYR A 266 10.03 6.13 -5.02
C TYR A 266 9.52 5.45 -6.30
N LYS A 267 8.75 4.37 -6.09
CA LYS A 267 7.90 3.68 -7.06
C LYS A 267 6.62 3.36 -6.32
N ASN A 268 5.60 4.20 -6.45
CA ASN A 268 4.50 4.39 -5.52
C ASN A 268 4.98 4.80 -4.12
N GLU A 269 5.67 3.91 -3.41
CA GLU A 269 6.26 4.12 -2.08
C GLU A 269 7.77 4.41 -2.18
N TYR A 270 8.35 4.84 -1.06
CA TYR A 270 9.79 5.15 -0.97
C TYR A 270 10.63 3.89 -0.75
N HIS A 271 11.66 3.68 -1.58
CA HIS A 271 12.46 2.44 -1.58
C HIS A 271 13.94 2.62 -1.40
N VAL A 272 14.54 3.68 -1.91
CA VAL A 272 15.99 3.90 -1.84
C VAL A 272 16.29 5.33 -1.49
N SER A 273 17.18 5.55 -0.53
CA SER A 273 17.59 6.88 -0.12
C SER A 273 19.12 7.04 -0.07
N TRP A 274 19.55 8.29 -0.17
CA TRP A 274 20.95 8.70 -0.04
C TRP A 274 21.03 9.90 0.91
N LEU A 275 22.03 9.87 1.78
CA LEU A 275 22.38 10.97 2.67
C LEU A 275 23.79 11.44 2.32
N ASP A 276 23.92 12.70 1.88
CA ASP A 276 25.16 13.29 1.36
C ASP A 276 25.80 12.41 0.27
N ASP A 277 24.99 12.02 -0.71
CA ASP A 277 25.30 11.16 -1.87
C ASP A 277 25.73 9.72 -1.54
N LYS A 278 25.67 9.30 -0.28
CA LYS A 278 25.98 7.94 0.14
C LYS A 278 24.68 7.13 0.31
N PRO A 279 24.60 5.89 -0.19
CA PRO A 279 23.45 5.02 0.05
C PRO A 279 23.12 4.92 1.54
N PHE A 280 21.85 5.20 1.87
CA PHE A 280 21.43 5.26 3.25
C PHE A 280 20.40 4.16 3.55
N VAL A 281 19.16 4.47 3.79
CA VAL A 281 18.12 3.48 4.07
C VAL A 281 17.52 2.99 2.76
N THR A 282 17.27 1.68 2.66
CA THR A 282 16.65 1.06 1.49
C THR A 282 15.54 0.11 1.92
N SER A 283 14.60 -0.17 0.99
CA SER A 283 13.69 -1.30 1.15
C SER A 283 14.47 -2.58 1.46
N PRO A 284 13.86 -3.49 2.23
CA PRO A 284 12.47 -3.51 2.67
C PRO A 284 12.16 -2.59 3.85
N ASP A 285 13.13 -1.95 4.51
CA ASP A 285 12.84 -1.01 5.59
C ASP A 285 11.98 0.16 5.08
N SER A 286 10.98 0.52 5.86
CA SER A 286 9.99 1.51 5.42
C SER A 286 10.51 2.92 5.62
N MET A 287 10.27 3.76 4.64
CA MET A 287 10.45 5.21 4.72
C MET A 287 9.14 5.89 4.35
N VAL A 288 8.83 6.99 5.02
CA VAL A 288 7.68 7.83 4.69
C VAL A 288 8.08 9.29 4.83
N MET A 289 7.67 10.13 3.89
CA MET A 289 7.71 11.58 4.06
C MET A 289 6.40 12.06 4.68
N VAL A 290 6.51 13.00 5.61
CA VAL A 290 5.38 13.65 6.26
C VAL A 290 5.62 15.16 6.27
N ASP A 291 4.56 15.94 6.25
CA ASP A 291 4.65 17.38 6.47
C ASP A 291 5.28 17.67 7.83
N LEU A 292 6.31 18.51 7.85
CA LEU A 292 7.13 18.76 9.05
C LEU A 292 6.32 19.37 10.20
N LYS A 293 5.30 20.16 9.89
CA LYS A 293 4.49 20.86 10.89
C LYS A 293 3.34 20.01 11.43
N THR A 294 2.71 19.22 10.58
CA THR A 294 1.49 18.49 10.92
C THR A 294 1.72 17.02 11.20
N GLY A 295 2.85 16.45 10.77
CA GLY A 295 3.12 15.02 10.79
C GLY A 295 2.23 14.21 9.84
N GLU A 296 1.44 14.87 8.99
CA GLU A 296 0.57 14.19 8.03
C GLU A 296 1.36 13.65 6.84
N PRO A 297 1.17 12.37 6.47
CA PRO A 297 1.72 11.84 5.23
C PRO A 297 0.92 12.37 4.03
N ALA A 298 1.59 12.52 2.90
CA ALA A 298 0.97 12.73 1.61
C ALA A 298 1.43 11.65 0.63
N LEU A 299 0.77 11.56 -0.52
CA LEU A 299 1.22 10.68 -1.60
C LEU A 299 2.55 11.19 -2.14
N SER A 300 3.40 10.29 -2.63
CA SER A 300 4.75 10.65 -3.10
C SER A 300 4.76 11.78 -4.14
N PHE A 301 3.75 11.86 -5.02
CA PHE A 301 3.62 12.91 -6.03
C PHE A 301 2.91 14.19 -5.54
N ASP A 302 2.36 14.21 -4.33
CA ASP A 302 1.70 15.39 -3.74
C ASP A 302 2.68 16.29 -2.97
N PHE A 303 3.96 15.97 -3.00
CA PHE A 303 5.02 16.81 -2.46
C PHE A 303 5.67 17.64 -3.56
N PHE A 304 5.84 18.92 -3.30
CA PHE A 304 6.33 19.91 -4.26
C PHE A 304 7.59 20.62 -3.76
N VAL A 305 8.32 21.23 -4.70
CA VAL A 305 9.47 22.08 -4.35
C VAL A 305 9.03 23.20 -3.43
N GLY A 306 9.74 23.36 -2.30
CA GLY A 306 9.45 24.31 -1.23
C GLY A 306 8.73 23.71 -0.03
N ASP A 307 8.18 22.50 -0.13
CA ASP A 307 7.57 21.83 1.01
C ASP A 307 8.62 21.45 2.06
N GLN A 308 8.28 21.67 3.33
CA GLN A 308 9.09 21.29 4.48
C GLN A 308 8.59 19.96 5.03
N VAL A 309 9.46 18.97 5.02
CA VAL A 309 9.11 17.59 5.32
C VAL A 309 10.06 16.94 6.31
N ALA A 310 9.57 15.94 7.01
CA ALA A 310 10.36 14.98 7.75
C ALA A 310 10.31 13.62 7.06
N VAL A 311 11.44 12.93 7.03
CA VAL A 311 11.54 11.54 6.57
C VAL A 311 11.64 10.64 7.79
N VAL A 312 10.62 9.81 7.99
CA VAL A 312 10.55 8.85 9.09
C VAL A 312 10.85 7.47 8.55
N GLY A 313 11.72 6.74 9.23
CA GLY A 313 12.06 5.37 8.90
C GLY A 313 11.68 4.39 9.98
N ARG A 314 11.35 3.16 9.59
CA ARG A 314 11.13 2.05 10.54
C ARG A 314 11.60 0.73 9.96
N ARG A 315 11.84 -0.23 10.85
CA ARG A 315 12.17 -1.61 10.46
C ARG A 315 11.03 -2.22 9.65
N ALA A 316 11.41 -2.99 8.62
CA ALA A 316 10.46 -3.84 7.92
C ALA A 316 9.93 -4.96 8.83
N TRP A 317 8.79 -5.52 8.44
CA TRP A 317 8.38 -6.82 8.97
C TRP A 317 9.46 -7.86 8.68
N GLU A 318 9.77 -8.71 9.70
CA GLU A 318 10.96 -9.60 9.66
C GLU A 318 10.98 -10.55 8.45
N GLY A 319 9.81 -10.93 7.94
CA GLY A 319 9.71 -11.78 6.75
C GLY A 319 10.30 -11.15 5.49
N PHE A 320 10.25 -9.83 5.35
CA PHE A 320 10.89 -9.13 4.23
C PHE A 320 12.41 -9.00 4.36
N ARG A 321 12.97 -9.22 5.55
CA ARG A 321 14.42 -9.18 5.80
C ARG A 321 15.10 -10.54 5.59
N THR A 322 14.34 -11.57 5.20
CA THR A 322 14.89 -12.89 4.80
C THR A 322 15.44 -12.83 3.38
N PRO A 323 16.30 -13.79 2.96
CA PRO A 323 16.79 -13.83 1.58
C PRO A 323 15.66 -13.76 0.54
N GLU A 324 14.58 -14.52 0.73
CA GLU A 324 13.43 -14.56 -0.17
C GLU A 324 12.69 -13.19 -0.21
N GLY A 325 12.51 -12.56 0.95
CA GLY A 325 11.90 -11.23 1.03
C GLY A 325 12.77 -10.15 0.38
N LEU A 326 14.10 -10.26 0.49
CA LEU A 326 15.05 -9.33 -0.14
C LEU A 326 15.10 -9.51 -1.67
N GLU A 327 14.85 -10.72 -2.18
CA GLU A 327 14.78 -10.97 -3.62
C GLU A 327 13.64 -10.19 -4.27
N VAL A 328 12.48 -10.11 -3.61
CA VAL A 328 11.29 -9.43 -4.15
C VAL A 328 11.14 -7.97 -3.69
N PHE A 329 11.83 -7.57 -2.61
CA PHE A 329 11.61 -6.24 -2.03
C PHE A 329 12.89 -5.52 -1.58
N GLY A 330 14.05 -6.07 -1.87
CA GLY A 330 15.34 -5.41 -1.65
C GLY A 330 15.67 -4.37 -2.72
N PRO A 331 16.74 -3.56 -2.53
CA PRO A 331 17.11 -2.51 -3.49
C PRO A 331 17.47 -3.05 -4.87
N ARG A 332 18.00 -4.27 -4.98
CA ARG A 332 18.31 -4.90 -6.27
C ARG A 332 17.08 -5.23 -7.09
N HIS A 333 15.96 -5.57 -6.46
CA HIS A 333 14.66 -5.75 -7.13
C HIS A 333 14.23 -4.47 -7.87
N PHE A 334 14.48 -3.31 -7.29
CA PHE A 334 14.19 -2.01 -7.89
C PHE A 334 15.26 -1.50 -8.87
N GLY A 335 16.23 -2.35 -9.25
CA GLY A 335 17.26 -2.01 -10.24
C GLY A 335 18.49 -1.30 -9.69
N PHE A 336 18.64 -1.17 -8.38
CA PHE A 336 19.80 -0.55 -7.75
C PHE A 336 20.85 -1.61 -7.39
N ASP A 337 22.08 -1.44 -7.86
CA ASP A 337 23.20 -2.32 -7.48
C ASP A 337 23.70 -1.97 -6.07
N LEU A 338 22.86 -2.22 -5.09
CA LEU A 338 23.09 -1.97 -3.67
C LEU A 338 22.73 -3.21 -2.86
N ASP A 339 23.55 -3.51 -1.86
CA ASP A 339 23.20 -4.49 -0.85
C ASP A 339 22.29 -3.86 0.21
N TYR A 340 21.31 -4.62 0.66
CA TYR A 340 20.49 -4.22 1.79
C TYR A 340 21.32 -4.19 3.08
N VAL A 341 21.23 -3.09 3.80
CA VAL A 341 21.77 -2.94 5.14
C VAL A 341 20.64 -2.52 6.08
N PRO A 342 20.42 -3.26 7.18
CA PRO A 342 19.37 -2.91 8.14
C PRO A 342 19.42 -1.44 8.59
N ILE A 343 18.24 -0.80 8.66
CA ILE A 343 18.10 0.62 9.00
C ILE A 343 18.80 0.97 10.32
N GLU A 344 18.72 0.09 11.33
CA GLU A 344 19.37 0.29 12.62
C GLU A 344 20.91 0.37 12.51
N ASN A 345 21.50 -0.26 11.52
CA ASN A 345 22.92 -0.18 11.25
C ASN A 345 23.25 1.11 10.49
N LYS A 346 22.41 1.47 9.53
CA LYS A 346 22.56 2.73 8.76
C LYS A 346 22.43 3.95 9.65
N VAL A 347 21.43 3.99 10.51
CA VAL A 347 21.25 5.09 11.45
C VAL A 347 22.47 5.25 12.36
N ARG A 348 23.02 4.13 12.87
CA ARG A 348 24.26 4.15 13.68
C ARG A 348 25.47 4.59 12.87
N GLU A 349 25.62 4.12 11.62
CA GLU A 349 26.72 4.50 10.72
C GLU A 349 26.76 6.02 10.48
N PHE A 350 25.59 6.64 10.33
CA PHE A 350 25.47 8.07 10.04
C PHE A 350 25.32 8.96 11.29
N GLY A 351 25.32 8.38 12.49
CA GLY A 351 25.27 9.08 13.77
C GLY A 351 23.92 9.75 14.08
N LEU A 352 22.82 9.09 13.67
CA LEU A 352 21.44 9.54 13.88
C LEU A 352 20.74 8.77 15.01
#